data_cf2e1e840f72ee94e5608b8c652f8b43
#
_entry.id   cf2e1e840f72ee94e5608b8c652f8b43
#
_cell.length_a   1.000
_cell.length_b   1.000
_cell.length_c   1.000
_cell.angle_alpha   90.00
_cell.angle_beta   90.00
_cell.angle_gamma   90.00
#
_symmetry.space_group_name_H-M   'P 1'
#
loop_
_entity.id
_entity.type
_entity.pdbx_description
1 polymer ?
#
loop_
_entity_poly.entity_id
_entity_poly.type
_entity_poly.pdbx_seq_one_letter_code
_entity_poly.pdbx_strand_id
1 'polypeptide(L)'
;MTLPKNLAPALALLALSLPVLASPGEERQQSFKKILRAFEPMGLVARDRAPYRKDEFIKQADALKQIAAAPFTLFTPNSIDAKSRAKPEIWSQPEKFKTEQQKFLTAVNELDSAAKTGDIASIKRSYGVVAQSCKSCHDSFRGPEK
;
A
#
# COMPACT_ATOMS: atom_id res chain seq x y z
N MET A 1 -30.48 -24.59 64.21
CA MET A 1 -29.06 -24.19 64.15
C MET A 1 -28.60 -24.36 62.71
N THR A 2 -28.52 -23.31 61.95
CA THR A 2 -28.15 -23.32 60.52
C THR A 2 -26.84 -22.55 60.34
N LEU A 3 -25.85 -23.24 59.83
CA LEU A 3 -24.55 -22.64 59.52
C LEU A 3 -24.63 -21.69 58.32
N PRO A 4 -23.87 -20.60 58.31
CA PRO A 4 -23.79 -19.69 57.14
C PRO A 4 -22.90 -20.26 56.04
N LYS A 5 -23.40 -20.19 54.81
CA LYS A 5 -22.66 -20.49 53.57
C LYS A 5 -21.61 -19.41 53.31
N ASN A 6 -20.34 -19.83 53.28
CA ASN A 6 -19.23 -18.98 52.87
C ASN A 6 -19.38 -18.59 51.40
N LEU A 7 -19.67 -17.33 51.10
CA LEU A 7 -19.51 -16.75 49.77
C LEU A 7 -18.01 -16.39 49.60
N ALA A 8 -17.32 -17.13 48.75
CA ALA A 8 -16.02 -16.73 48.27
C ALA A 8 -16.19 -15.67 47.18
N PRO A 9 -15.49 -14.52 47.25
CA PRO A 9 -15.55 -13.55 46.15
C PRO A 9 -14.77 -14.07 44.96
N ALA A 10 -15.44 -14.27 43.82
CA ALA A 10 -14.80 -14.54 42.56
C ALA A 10 -14.09 -13.27 42.07
N LEU A 11 -12.77 -13.26 42.16
CA LEU A 11 -11.94 -12.19 41.62
C LEU A 11 -11.90 -12.33 40.11
N ALA A 12 -12.72 -11.56 39.36
CA ALA A 12 -12.69 -11.50 37.92
C ALA A 12 -11.43 -10.72 37.49
N LEU A 13 -10.41 -11.43 37.01
CA LEU A 13 -9.29 -10.81 36.33
C LEU A 13 -9.77 -10.24 34.98
N LEU A 14 -9.98 -8.93 34.93
CA LEU A 14 -10.07 -8.23 33.64
C LEU A 14 -8.69 -8.26 32.95
N ALA A 15 -8.52 -9.13 31.96
CA ALA A 15 -7.36 -9.11 31.09
C ALA A 15 -7.47 -7.86 30.19
N LEU A 16 -6.72 -6.82 30.51
CA LEU A 16 -6.51 -5.68 29.59
C LEU A 16 -5.69 -6.17 28.40
N SER A 17 -6.35 -6.47 27.30
CA SER A 17 -5.70 -6.68 26.01
C SER A 17 -5.19 -5.33 25.49
N LEU A 18 -3.89 -5.08 25.62
CA LEU A 18 -3.23 -3.93 25.01
C LEU A 18 -3.29 -4.09 23.48
N PRO A 19 -3.63 -3.03 22.74
CA PRO A 19 -3.56 -3.08 21.28
C PRO A 19 -2.11 -3.34 20.85
N VAL A 20 -1.89 -4.40 20.10
CA VAL A 20 -0.59 -4.65 19.45
C VAL A 20 -0.46 -3.61 18.33
N LEU A 21 0.43 -2.66 18.51
CA LEU A 21 0.77 -1.69 17.46
C LEU A 21 1.47 -2.41 16.31
N ALA A 22 1.02 -2.16 15.08
CA ALA A 22 1.67 -2.70 13.90
C ALA A 22 3.10 -2.17 13.79
N SER A 23 4.03 -3.03 13.34
CA SER A 23 5.41 -2.59 13.10
C SER A 23 5.49 -1.67 11.88
N PRO A 24 6.52 -0.80 11.77
CA PRO A 24 6.70 0.05 10.59
C PRO A 24 6.74 -0.73 9.27
N GLY A 25 7.30 -1.94 9.26
CA GLY A 25 7.29 -2.82 8.10
C GLY A 25 5.90 -3.32 7.75
N GLU A 26 5.09 -3.67 8.73
CA GLU A 26 3.69 -4.08 8.53
C GLU A 26 2.84 -2.92 8.01
N GLU A 27 2.99 -1.72 8.57
CA GLU A 27 2.26 -0.53 8.13
C GLU A 27 2.58 -0.20 6.67
N ARG A 28 3.87 -0.25 6.26
CA ARG A 28 4.27 -0.07 4.87
C ARG A 28 3.63 -1.11 3.95
N GLN A 29 3.67 -2.40 4.34
CA GLN A 29 3.05 -3.47 3.56
C GLN A 29 1.55 -3.26 3.39
N GLN A 30 0.84 -2.88 4.44
CA GLN A 30 -0.61 -2.60 4.36
C GLN A 30 -0.89 -1.40 3.44
N SER A 31 -0.06 -0.36 3.51
CA SER A 31 -0.20 0.81 2.64
C SER A 31 0.02 0.44 1.16
N PHE A 32 1.07 -0.32 0.83
CA PHE A 32 1.29 -0.82 -0.54
C PHE A 32 0.21 -1.80 -1.00
N LYS A 33 -0.34 -2.64 -0.12
CA LYS A 33 -1.48 -3.51 -0.46
C LYS A 33 -2.72 -2.71 -0.84
N LYS A 34 -2.98 -1.56 -0.21
CA LYS A 34 -4.07 -0.66 -0.61
C LYS A 34 -3.86 -0.13 -2.02
N ILE A 35 -2.66 0.30 -2.36
CA ILE A 35 -2.29 0.74 -3.72
C ILE A 35 -2.54 -0.39 -4.73
N LEU A 36 -2.06 -1.60 -4.45
CA LEU A 36 -2.23 -2.74 -5.34
C LEU A 36 -3.70 -3.07 -5.58
N ARG A 37 -4.53 -3.09 -4.53
CA ARG A 37 -5.98 -3.32 -4.63
C ARG A 37 -6.70 -2.26 -5.46
N ALA A 38 -6.25 -1.00 -5.43
CA ALA A 38 -6.80 0.06 -6.26
C ALA A 38 -6.34 -0.06 -7.72
N PHE A 39 -5.12 -0.54 -7.96
CA PHE A 39 -4.49 -0.61 -9.27
C PHE A 39 -4.89 -1.87 -10.07
N GLU A 40 -5.02 -3.04 -9.43
CA GLU A 40 -5.28 -4.32 -10.10
C GLU A 40 -6.55 -4.34 -10.96
N PRO A 41 -7.72 -3.82 -10.51
CA PRO A 41 -8.94 -3.82 -11.33
C PRO A 41 -8.77 -3.04 -12.63
N MET A 42 -8.00 -1.94 -12.61
CA MET A 42 -7.70 -1.13 -13.79
C MET A 42 -6.92 -1.94 -14.83
N GLY A 43 -6.12 -2.89 -14.39
CA GLY A 43 -5.36 -3.79 -15.25
C GLY A 43 -6.23 -4.76 -16.06
N LEU A 44 -7.43 -5.07 -15.63
CA LEU A 44 -8.36 -5.86 -16.43
C LEU A 44 -8.81 -5.07 -17.66
N VAL A 45 -9.11 -3.79 -17.50
CA VAL A 45 -9.46 -2.89 -18.61
C VAL A 45 -8.23 -2.66 -19.51
N ALA A 46 -7.06 -2.37 -18.94
CA ALA A 46 -5.85 -2.11 -19.72
C ALA A 46 -5.41 -3.31 -20.58
N ARG A 47 -5.77 -4.54 -20.18
CA ARG A 47 -5.47 -5.79 -20.90
C ARG A 47 -6.66 -6.36 -21.69
N ASP A 48 -7.71 -5.57 -21.92
CA ASP A 48 -8.93 -5.96 -22.63
C ASP A 48 -9.67 -7.17 -22.03
N ARG A 49 -9.56 -7.36 -20.72
CA ARG A 49 -10.21 -8.44 -19.96
C ARG A 49 -11.49 -8.00 -19.25
N ALA A 50 -11.77 -6.69 -19.25
CA ALA A 50 -13.00 -6.09 -18.75
C ALA A 50 -13.40 -4.91 -19.65
N PRO A 51 -14.69 -4.60 -19.77
CA PRO A 51 -15.17 -3.47 -20.55
C PRO A 51 -14.74 -2.16 -19.89
N TYR A 52 -14.34 -1.18 -20.71
CA TYR A 52 -14.05 0.16 -20.25
C TYR A 52 -15.33 0.93 -19.91
N ARG A 53 -15.41 1.43 -18.68
CA ARG A 53 -16.47 2.32 -18.19
C ARG A 53 -15.80 3.60 -17.68
N LYS A 54 -15.98 4.69 -18.41
CA LYS A 54 -15.24 5.94 -18.18
C LYS A 54 -15.34 6.41 -16.74
N ASP A 55 -16.55 6.60 -16.21
CA ASP A 55 -16.75 7.16 -14.87
C ASP A 55 -16.21 6.27 -13.75
N GLU A 56 -16.31 4.97 -13.93
CA GLU A 56 -15.75 3.99 -12.99
C GLU A 56 -14.23 4.03 -13.01
N PHE A 57 -13.63 4.07 -14.20
CA PHE A 57 -12.18 4.13 -14.35
C PHE A 57 -11.59 5.43 -13.80
N ILE A 58 -12.25 6.58 -13.99
CA ILE A 58 -11.86 7.86 -13.39
C ILE A 58 -11.86 7.77 -11.86
N LYS A 59 -12.91 7.18 -11.25
CA LYS A 59 -12.98 6.99 -9.79
C LYS A 59 -11.84 6.10 -9.28
N GLN A 60 -11.51 5.04 -10.00
CA GLN A 60 -10.40 4.14 -9.64
C GLN A 60 -9.04 4.86 -9.72
N ALA A 61 -8.81 5.65 -10.79
CA ALA A 61 -7.58 6.39 -10.98
C ALA A 61 -7.40 7.48 -9.91
N ASP A 62 -8.46 8.21 -9.59
CA ASP A 62 -8.44 9.22 -8.52
C ASP A 62 -8.19 8.58 -7.14
N ALA A 63 -8.87 7.47 -6.83
CA ALA A 63 -8.65 6.74 -5.58
C ALA A 63 -7.19 6.26 -5.45
N LEU A 64 -6.60 5.73 -6.52
CA LEU A 64 -5.19 5.35 -6.56
C LEU A 64 -4.29 6.56 -6.28
N LYS A 65 -4.54 7.68 -6.94
CA LYS A 65 -3.77 8.91 -6.78
C LYS A 65 -3.78 9.42 -5.35
N GLN A 66 -4.92 9.39 -4.67
CA GLN A 66 -5.03 9.87 -3.29
C GLN A 66 -4.22 9.06 -2.28
N ILE A 67 -4.02 7.76 -2.53
CA ILE A 67 -3.29 6.88 -1.60
C ILE A 67 -1.83 6.65 -2.01
N ALA A 68 -1.43 7.04 -3.22
CA ALA A 68 -0.13 6.69 -3.82
C ALA A 68 1.08 7.16 -3.00
N ALA A 69 1.01 8.32 -2.37
CA ALA A 69 2.12 8.88 -1.59
C ALA A 69 2.24 8.29 -0.18
N ALA A 70 1.17 7.74 0.38
CA ALA A 70 1.08 7.34 1.77
C ALA A 70 2.19 6.37 2.25
N PRO A 71 2.58 5.30 1.52
CA PRO A 71 3.59 4.36 2.02
C PRO A 71 4.99 4.99 2.15
N PHE A 72 5.27 6.04 1.41
CA PHE A 72 6.61 6.65 1.40
C PHE A 72 6.92 7.44 2.68
N THR A 73 5.91 7.92 3.39
CA THR A 73 6.06 8.58 4.69
C THR A 73 6.46 7.61 5.81
N LEU A 74 6.32 6.32 5.56
CA LEU A 74 6.58 5.25 6.53
C LEU A 74 8.02 4.68 6.44
N PHE A 75 8.87 5.21 5.56
CA PHE A 75 10.29 4.84 5.46
C PHE A 75 11.15 5.71 6.40
N THR A 76 10.80 5.69 7.69
CA THR A 76 11.56 6.41 8.71
C THR A 76 12.92 5.74 8.97
N PRO A 77 13.92 6.47 9.50
CA PRO A 77 15.21 5.89 9.88
C PRO A 77 15.03 4.67 10.82
N ASN A 78 15.84 3.63 10.62
CA ASN A 78 15.83 2.42 11.44
C ASN A 78 14.50 1.64 11.46
N SER A 79 13.66 1.80 10.44
CA SER A 79 12.36 1.13 10.35
C SER A 79 12.40 -0.21 9.60
N ILE A 80 13.56 -0.86 9.49
CA ILE A 80 13.68 -2.25 9.06
C ILE A 80 13.35 -3.15 10.25
N ASP A 81 12.40 -4.05 10.07
CA ASP A 81 12.01 -5.06 11.05
C ASP A 81 11.90 -6.45 10.41
N ALA A 82 11.57 -7.46 11.19
CA ALA A 82 11.50 -8.86 10.72
C ALA A 82 10.47 -9.08 9.59
N LYS A 83 9.44 -8.25 9.52
CA LYS A 83 8.39 -8.30 8.48
C LYS A 83 8.77 -7.49 7.24
N SER A 84 9.75 -6.59 7.35
CA SER A 84 10.15 -5.71 6.27
C SER A 84 10.96 -6.44 5.19
N ARG A 85 10.64 -6.15 3.92
CA ARG A 85 11.45 -6.51 2.74
C ARG A 85 12.24 -5.32 2.20
N ALA A 86 12.20 -4.18 2.89
CA ALA A 86 12.97 -2.99 2.51
C ALA A 86 14.47 -3.29 2.61
N LYS A 87 15.21 -2.91 1.56
CA LYS A 87 16.66 -3.02 1.55
C LYS A 87 17.31 -1.82 2.25
N PRO A 88 18.50 -1.95 2.86
CA PRO A 88 19.23 -0.84 3.47
C PRO A 88 19.54 0.30 2.50
N GLU A 89 19.59 0.01 1.20
CA GLU A 89 19.85 0.99 0.14
C GLU A 89 18.82 2.13 0.09
N ILE A 90 17.64 1.94 0.65
CA ILE A 90 16.64 3.02 0.79
C ILE A 90 17.22 4.19 1.60
N TRP A 91 17.99 3.91 2.64
CA TRP A 91 18.57 4.92 3.52
C TRP A 91 20.01 5.29 3.15
N SER A 92 20.76 4.39 2.51
CA SER A 92 22.12 4.68 2.05
C SER A 92 22.17 5.36 0.67
N GLN A 93 21.08 5.27 -0.12
CA GLN A 93 20.93 5.91 -1.44
C GLN A 93 19.64 6.74 -1.52
N PRO A 94 19.44 7.72 -0.64
CA PRO A 94 18.15 8.41 -0.48
C PRO A 94 17.70 9.15 -1.76
N GLU A 95 18.62 9.73 -2.51
CA GLU A 95 18.30 10.43 -3.77
C GLU A 95 17.81 9.48 -4.85
N LYS A 96 18.39 8.29 -4.93
CA LYS A 96 17.92 7.26 -5.86
C LYS A 96 16.52 6.75 -5.47
N PHE A 97 16.30 6.53 -4.18
CA PHE A 97 14.98 6.13 -3.67
C PHE A 97 13.92 7.20 -3.94
N LYS A 98 14.24 8.47 -3.69
CA LYS A 98 13.38 9.61 -4.00
C LYS A 98 13.06 9.73 -5.50
N THR A 99 14.04 9.45 -6.36
CA THR A 99 13.84 9.44 -7.81
C THR A 99 12.82 8.37 -8.23
N GLU A 100 12.94 7.15 -7.71
CA GLU A 100 11.98 6.07 -8.02
C GLU A 100 10.58 6.37 -7.45
N GLN A 101 10.50 6.97 -6.26
CA GLN A 101 9.25 7.47 -5.70
C GLN A 101 8.60 8.50 -6.62
N GLN A 102 9.35 9.48 -7.11
CA GLN A 102 8.84 10.53 -7.99
C GLN A 102 8.36 9.96 -9.33
N LYS A 103 9.10 9.01 -9.92
CA LYS A 103 8.66 8.30 -11.14
C LYS A 103 7.30 7.64 -10.96
N PHE A 104 7.11 6.94 -9.84
CA PHE A 104 5.82 6.31 -9.53
C PHE A 104 4.69 7.34 -9.37
N LEU A 105 4.91 8.40 -8.58
CA LEU A 105 3.89 9.41 -8.34
C LEU A 105 3.52 10.18 -9.63
N THR A 106 4.50 10.48 -10.47
CA THR A 106 4.27 11.09 -11.79
C THR A 106 3.45 10.16 -12.67
N ALA A 107 3.82 8.88 -12.76
CA ALA A 107 3.08 7.89 -13.55
C ALA A 107 1.62 7.75 -13.10
N VAL A 108 1.36 7.77 -11.78
CA VAL A 108 -0.01 7.75 -11.24
C VAL A 108 -0.80 8.99 -11.62
N ASN A 109 -0.18 10.18 -11.57
CA ASN A 109 -0.81 11.42 -12.01
C ASN A 109 -1.13 11.42 -13.52
N GLU A 110 -0.23 10.89 -14.35
CA GLU A 110 -0.45 10.73 -15.78
C GLU A 110 -1.60 9.75 -16.09
N LEU A 111 -1.71 8.66 -15.33
CA LEU A 111 -2.81 7.71 -15.46
C LEU A 111 -4.16 8.36 -15.08
N ASP A 112 -4.20 9.15 -14.00
CA ASP A 112 -5.39 9.92 -13.61
C ASP A 112 -5.78 10.93 -14.71
N SER A 113 -4.81 11.60 -15.29
CA SER A 113 -5.04 12.54 -16.40
C SER A 113 -5.56 11.82 -17.65
N ALA A 114 -4.94 10.69 -18.02
CA ALA A 114 -5.39 9.88 -19.15
C ALA A 114 -6.82 9.33 -18.94
N ALA A 115 -7.16 8.90 -17.73
CA ALA A 115 -8.51 8.46 -17.38
C ALA A 115 -9.57 9.52 -17.70
N LYS A 116 -9.28 10.79 -17.40
CA LYS A 116 -10.19 11.92 -17.64
C LYS A 116 -10.41 12.22 -19.13
N THR A 117 -9.43 11.98 -19.98
CA THR A 117 -9.59 12.14 -21.43
C THR A 117 -10.54 11.11 -22.03
N GLY A 118 -10.56 9.89 -21.48
CA GLY A 118 -11.32 8.76 -22.02
C GLY A 118 -10.66 8.10 -23.23
N ASP A 119 -9.43 8.47 -23.59
CA ASP A 119 -8.65 7.81 -24.64
C ASP A 119 -8.04 6.49 -24.12
N ILE A 120 -8.59 5.39 -24.57
CA ILE A 120 -8.21 4.05 -24.18
C ILE A 120 -6.73 3.74 -24.49
N ALA A 121 -6.21 4.23 -25.61
CA ALA A 121 -4.82 4.01 -25.95
C ALA A 121 -3.86 4.70 -24.97
N SER A 122 -4.17 5.93 -24.57
CA SER A 122 -3.43 6.66 -23.54
C SER A 122 -3.54 6.01 -22.18
N ILE A 123 -4.75 5.56 -21.79
CA ILE A 123 -4.98 4.83 -20.55
C ILE A 123 -4.11 3.58 -20.46
N LYS A 124 -4.08 2.75 -21.51
CA LYS A 124 -3.26 1.52 -21.55
C LYS A 124 -1.76 1.83 -21.43
N ARG A 125 -1.28 2.86 -22.13
CA ARG A 125 0.12 3.30 -22.01
C ARG A 125 0.45 3.75 -20.59
N SER A 126 -0.34 4.65 -20.03
CA SER A 126 -0.12 5.19 -18.68
C SER A 126 -0.22 4.10 -17.61
N TYR A 127 -1.15 3.14 -17.74
CA TYR A 127 -1.21 1.97 -16.87
C TYR A 127 0.10 1.17 -16.92
N GLY A 128 0.65 0.94 -18.11
CA GLY A 128 1.94 0.26 -18.30
C GLY A 128 3.09 0.99 -17.64
N VAL A 129 3.11 2.33 -17.69
CA VAL A 129 4.14 3.16 -17.03
C VAL A 129 4.06 3.02 -15.51
N VAL A 130 2.86 3.03 -14.92
CA VAL A 130 2.69 2.77 -13.48
C VAL A 130 3.23 1.39 -13.12
N ALA A 131 2.85 0.34 -13.85
CA ALA A 131 3.33 -1.02 -13.60
C ALA A 131 4.86 -1.11 -13.68
N GLN A 132 5.47 -0.46 -14.67
CA GLN A 132 6.93 -0.42 -14.83
C GLN A 132 7.62 0.32 -13.68
N SER A 133 7.05 1.42 -13.19
CA SER A 133 7.62 2.15 -12.05
C SER A 133 7.59 1.33 -10.76
N CYS A 134 6.52 0.54 -10.53
CA CYS A 134 6.48 -0.41 -9.42
C CYS A 134 7.63 -1.42 -9.50
N LYS A 135 7.84 -2.00 -10.69
CA LYS A 135 8.91 -2.98 -10.92
C LYS A 135 10.29 -2.38 -10.70
N SER A 136 10.58 -1.22 -11.28
CA SER A 136 11.87 -0.54 -11.18
C SER A 136 12.28 -0.27 -9.73
N CYS A 137 11.34 0.28 -8.94
CA CYS A 137 11.56 0.53 -7.52
C CYS A 137 11.78 -0.78 -6.73
N HIS A 138 10.97 -1.80 -6.98
CA HIS A 138 11.09 -3.10 -6.32
C HIS A 138 12.42 -3.80 -6.63
N ASP A 139 12.89 -3.78 -7.87
CA ASP A 139 14.17 -4.38 -8.25
C ASP A 139 15.34 -3.75 -7.48
N SER A 140 15.27 -2.42 -7.24
CA SER A 140 16.33 -1.69 -6.55
C SER A 140 16.25 -1.79 -5.02
N PHE A 141 15.04 -1.73 -4.45
CA PHE A 141 14.84 -1.43 -3.03
C PHE A 141 14.03 -2.47 -2.24
N ARG A 142 13.55 -3.53 -2.90
CA ARG A 142 12.78 -4.61 -2.25
C ARG A 142 13.55 -5.92 -2.31
N GLY A 143 13.75 -6.55 -1.16
CA GLY A 143 14.36 -7.87 -1.04
C GLY A 143 13.42 -9.03 -1.42
N PRO A 144 13.95 -10.26 -1.51
CA PRO A 144 13.17 -11.47 -1.79
C PRO A 144 12.10 -11.73 -0.71
N GLU A 145 11.21 -12.67 -0.95
CA GLU A 145 10.29 -13.16 0.08
C GLU A 145 11.07 -13.88 1.17
N LYS A 146 10.66 -13.63 2.42
CA LYS A 146 11.23 -14.29 3.61
C LYS A 146 10.36 -15.47 4.01
#